data_3d913978670c173d4a11f99c838246fb
#
_entry.id   3d913978670c173d4a11f99c838246fb
#
_cell.length_a   1.000
_cell.length_b   1.000
_cell.length_c   1.000
_cell.angle_alpha   90.00
_cell.angle_beta   90.00
_cell.angle_gamma   90.00
#
_symmetry.space_group_name_H-M   'P 1'
#
loop_
_entity.id
_entity.type
_entity.pdbx_description
1 polymer ?
#
loop_
_entity_poly.entity_id
_entity_poly.type
_entity_poly.pdbx_seq_one_letter_code
_entity_poly.pdbx_strand_id
1 'polypeptide(L)'
;MNRAHSQEEMAALYRRRVSMVYQICLMLLKNVPDAEDATQNVFRKVMEQDKPFRDPEHEKAWLIVTARNECRDQLKHWWRRNWESETALLQVSSRQPEDSGLKELIWELPEQDRLVLYLYYYQGYTAQEIAELLGKNPSTVRTWLVRARKKLKLRMEAEGYDIP
;
A
#
# COMPACT_ATOMS: atom_id res chain seq x y z
N MET A 1 1.86 16.83 27.89
CA MET A 1 1.53 15.70 27.01
C MET A 1 2.77 14.91 26.68
N ASN A 2 2.80 13.67 27.11
CA ASN A 2 3.90 12.78 26.75
C ASN A 2 3.68 12.29 25.32
N ARG A 3 4.38 12.91 24.38
CA ARG A 3 4.44 12.38 23.03
C ARG A 3 5.47 11.26 22.99
N ALA A 4 5.14 10.14 22.38
CA ALA A 4 6.01 8.98 22.29
C ALA A 4 7.32 9.27 21.53
N HIS A 5 7.33 10.31 20.72
CA HIS A 5 8.47 10.65 19.86
C HIS A 5 8.80 12.15 20.00
N SER A 6 10.08 12.46 20.15
CA SER A 6 10.57 13.82 20.04
C SER A 6 10.51 14.27 18.57
N GLN A 7 10.71 15.58 18.32
CA GLN A 7 10.77 16.10 16.96
C GLN A 7 11.88 15.44 16.15
N GLU A 8 13.04 15.20 16.76
CA GLU A 8 14.18 14.57 16.09
C GLU A 8 13.89 13.12 15.75
N GLU A 9 13.27 12.40 16.69
CA GLU A 9 12.86 11.01 16.46
C GLU A 9 11.82 10.92 15.36
N MET A 10 10.84 11.83 15.34
CA MET A 10 9.81 11.90 14.30
C MET A 10 10.42 12.18 12.94
N ALA A 11 11.36 13.13 12.86
CA ALA A 11 12.03 13.45 11.60
C ALA A 11 12.84 12.24 11.08
N ALA A 12 13.53 11.53 11.97
CA ALA A 12 14.29 10.34 11.61
C ALA A 12 13.38 9.21 11.13
N LEU A 13 12.28 8.98 11.83
CA LEU A 13 11.28 7.97 11.46
C LEU A 13 10.68 8.29 10.09
N TYR A 14 10.31 9.54 9.87
CA TYR A 14 9.77 10.00 8.59
C TYR A 14 10.75 9.71 7.46
N ARG A 15 12.01 10.12 7.61
CA ARG A 15 13.03 9.93 6.57
C ARG A 15 13.24 8.46 6.20
N ARG A 16 13.23 7.56 7.18
CA ARG A 16 13.47 6.13 6.88
C ARG A 16 12.23 5.38 6.39
N ARG A 17 11.01 5.89 6.65
CA ARG A 17 9.77 5.15 6.37
C ARG A 17 8.86 5.78 5.34
N VAL A 18 9.05 7.05 5.01
CA VAL A 18 8.12 7.76 4.11
C VAL A 18 8.00 7.09 2.74
N SER A 19 9.11 6.62 2.19
CA SER A 19 9.10 5.97 0.87
C SER A 19 8.22 4.72 0.88
N MET A 20 8.36 3.86 1.89
CA MET A 20 7.54 2.65 2.02
C MET A 20 6.07 2.99 2.16
N VAL A 21 5.74 3.91 3.06
CA VAL A 21 4.34 4.30 3.31
C VAL A 21 3.72 4.90 2.05
N TYR A 22 4.44 5.80 1.38
CA TYR A 22 3.98 6.42 0.15
C TYR A 22 3.74 5.39 -0.95
N GLN A 23 4.67 4.43 -1.13
CA GLN A 23 4.52 3.39 -2.14
C GLN A 23 3.29 2.52 -1.88
N ILE A 24 3.04 2.15 -0.63
CA ILE A 24 1.83 1.42 -0.26
C ILE A 24 0.58 2.22 -0.62
N CYS A 25 0.54 3.48 -0.22
CA CYS A 25 -0.60 4.35 -0.51
C CYS A 25 -0.81 4.53 -2.02
N LEU A 26 0.27 4.72 -2.76
CA LEU A 26 0.20 4.87 -4.21
C LEU A 26 -0.32 3.60 -4.88
N MET A 27 0.14 2.43 -4.43
CA MET A 27 -0.34 1.15 -4.97
C MET A 27 -1.82 0.91 -4.69
N LEU A 28 -2.31 1.39 -3.55
CA LEU A 28 -3.70 1.18 -3.17
C LEU A 28 -4.64 2.23 -3.76
N LEU A 29 -4.21 3.48 -3.85
CA LEU A 29 -5.05 4.59 -4.30
C LEU A 29 -4.91 4.94 -5.77
N LYS A 30 -3.79 4.58 -6.39
CA LYS A 30 -3.50 4.85 -7.82
C LYS A 30 -3.54 6.33 -8.20
N ASN A 31 -3.30 7.21 -7.25
CA ASN A 31 -3.42 8.65 -7.46
C ASN A 31 -2.41 9.35 -6.58
N VAL A 32 -1.55 10.17 -7.17
CA VAL A 32 -0.46 10.84 -6.45
C VAL A 32 -0.97 11.78 -5.36
N PRO A 33 -1.89 12.72 -5.63
CA PRO A 33 -2.39 13.60 -4.55
C PRO A 33 -3.03 12.84 -3.40
N ASP A 34 -3.83 11.82 -3.68
CA ASP A 34 -4.47 11.01 -2.65
C ASP A 34 -3.46 10.20 -1.85
N ALA A 35 -2.43 9.66 -2.52
CA ALA A 35 -1.35 8.94 -1.85
C ALA A 35 -0.55 9.86 -0.93
N GLU A 36 -0.29 11.08 -1.35
CA GLU A 36 0.38 12.07 -0.52
C GLU A 36 -0.44 12.42 0.73
N ASP A 37 -1.74 12.63 0.55
CA ASP A 37 -2.65 12.93 1.67
C ASP A 37 -2.72 11.76 2.65
N ALA A 38 -2.84 10.53 2.15
CA ALA A 38 -2.87 9.34 2.98
C ALA A 38 -1.55 9.17 3.76
N THR A 39 -0.43 9.41 3.09
CA THR A 39 0.89 9.33 3.71
C THR A 39 1.00 10.32 4.88
N GLN A 40 0.60 11.56 4.67
CA GLN A 40 0.60 12.57 5.73
C GLN A 40 -0.29 12.16 6.91
N ASN A 41 -1.47 11.61 6.62
CA ASN A 41 -2.38 11.15 7.66
C ASN A 41 -1.79 9.99 8.48
N VAL A 42 -1.06 9.09 7.83
CA VAL A 42 -0.37 7.99 8.53
C VAL A 42 0.66 8.56 9.52
N PHE A 43 1.49 9.49 9.09
CA PHE A 43 2.52 10.07 9.96
C PHE A 43 1.93 10.97 11.04
N ARG A 44 0.80 11.64 10.78
CA ARG A 44 0.06 12.34 11.82
C ARG A 44 -0.40 11.38 12.92
N LYS A 45 -0.89 10.20 12.54
CA LYS A 45 -1.29 9.16 13.51
C LYS A 45 -0.10 8.65 14.33
N VAL A 46 1.09 8.59 13.74
CA VAL A 46 2.31 8.28 14.49
C VAL A 46 2.54 9.32 15.59
N MET A 47 2.38 10.60 15.26
CA MET A 47 2.56 11.70 16.21
C MET A 47 1.54 11.66 17.36
N GLU A 48 0.38 11.11 17.12
CA GLU A 48 -0.68 10.98 18.11
C GLU A 48 -0.52 9.76 19.03
N GLN A 49 0.44 8.88 18.74
CA GLN A 49 0.70 7.69 19.56
C GLN A 49 1.25 8.05 20.93
N ASP A 50 0.72 7.40 21.95
CA ASP A 50 1.14 7.60 23.34
C ASP A 50 2.34 6.73 23.71
N LYS A 51 2.55 5.62 23.00
CA LYS A 51 3.60 4.65 23.30
C LYS A 51 4.59 4.54 22.15
N PRO A 52 5.90 4.45 22.45
CA PRO A 52 6.89 4.23 21.41
C PRO A 52 6.76 2.82 20.82
N PHE A 53 7.28 2.65 19.62
CA PHE A 53 7.37 1.32 19.02
C PHE A 53 8.41 0.48 19.76
N ARG A 54 8.13 -0.82 19.92
CA ARG A 54 9.01 -1.74 20.66
C ARG A 54 10.34 -1.98 19.96
N ASP A 55 10.31 -2.02 18.63
CA ASP A 55 11.47 -2.32 17.78
C ASP A 55 11.16 -1.89 16.35
N PRO A 56 12.14 -1.90 15.43
CA PRO A 56 11.91 -1.52 14.03
C PRO A 56 10.88 -2.39 13.32
N GLU A 57 10.77 -3.66 13.66
CA GLU A 57 9.77 -4.54 13.04
C GLU A 57 8.36 -4.18 13.44
N HIS A 58 8.15 -3.86 14.70
CA HIS A 58 6.86 -3.37 15.19
C HIS A 58 6.49 -2.06 14.52
N GLU A 59 7.42 -1.13 14.40
CA GLU A 59 7.24 0.14 13.73
C GLU A 59 6.80 -0.06 12.27
N LYS A 60 7.54 -0.90 11.54
CA LYS A 60 7.24 -1.20 10.13
C LYS A 60 5.85 -1.82 9.97
N ALA A 61 5.54 -2.82 10.77
CA ALA A 61 4.25 -3.50 10.74
C ALA A 61 3.10 -2.54 11.03
N TRP A 62 3.25 -1.71 12.04
CA TRP A 62 2.23 -0.72 12.41
C TRP A 62 1.96 0.26 11.26
N LEU A 63 3.03 0.74 10.62
CA LEU A 63 2.90 1.67 9.50
C LEU A 63 2.21 1.04 8.30
N ILE A 64 2.53 -0.22 7.98
CA ILE A 64 1.89 -0.95 6.87
C ILE A 64 0.39 -1.07 7.11
N VAL A 65 0.00 -1.53 8.30
CA VAL A 65 -1.42 -1.71 8.65
C VAL A 65 -2.14 -0.36 8.66
N THR A 66 -1.53 0.66 9.24
CA THR A 66 -2.11 2.01 9.30
C THR A 66 -2.29 2.60 7.91
N ALA A 67 -1.29 2.44 7.04
CA ALA A 67 -1.37 2.92 5.65
C ALA A 67 -2.51 2.23 4.90
N ARG A 68 -2.63 0.91 5.04
CA ARG A 68 -3.72 0.16 4.42
C ARG A 68 -5.08 0.64 4.91
N ASN A 69 -5.22 0.81 6.23
CA ASN A 69 -6.48 1.26 6.82
C ASN A 69 -6.83 2.68 6.36
N GLU A 70 -5.85 3.57 6.32
CA GLU A 70 -6.04 4.94 5.85
C GLU A 70 -6.52 4.98 4.39
N CYS A 71 -5.90 4.18 3.53
CA CYS A 71 -6.29 4.10 2.13
C CYS A 71 -7.70 3.56 1.95
N ARG A 72 -8.07 2.54 2.74
CA ARG A 72 -9.42 1.99 2.68
C ARG A 72 -10.46 3.01 3.12
N ASP A 73 -10.17 3.79 4.14
CA ASP A 73 -11.07 4.84 4.62
C ASP A 73 -11.24 5.93 3.56
N GLN A 74 -10.15 6.34 2.92
CA GLN A 74 -10.21 7.34 1.84
C GLN A 74 -11.04 6.84 0.65
N LEU A 75 -10.88 5.59 0.26
CA LEU A 75 -11.66 5.00 -0.83
C LEU A 75 -13.15 4.95 -0.47
N LYS A 76 -13.49 4.61 0.76
CA LYS A 76 -14.89 4.62 1.21
C LYS A 76 -15.49 6.02 1.14
N HIS A 77 -14.76 7.03 1.60
CA HIS A 77 -15.21 8.42 1.53
C HIS A 77 -15.35 8.88 0.09
N TRP A 78 -14.40 8.54 -0.76
CA TRP A 78 -14.43 8.90 -2.17
C TRP A 78 -15.63 8.29 -2.86
N TRP A 79 -15.92 7.00 -2.67
CA TRP A 79 -17.06 6.32 -3.24
C TRP A 79 -18.38 6.92 -2.77
N ARG A 80 -18.50 7.31 -1.51
CA ARG A 80 -19.70 7.95 -0.98
C ARG A 80 -19.98 9.30 -1.65
N ARG A 81 -18.94 10.09 -1.90
CA ARG A 81 -19.08 11.41 -2.52
C ARG A 81 -19.35 11.34 -4.01
N ASN A 82 -18.88 10.30 -4.67
CA ASN A 82 -18.86 10.19 -6.14
C ASN A 82 -19.72 9.04 -6.67
N TRP A 83 -20.56 8.46 -5.83
CA TRP A 83 -21.38 7.29 -6.14
C TRP A 83 -22.17 7.41 -7.45
N GLU A 84 -22.70 8.58 -7.78
CA GLU A 84 -23.54 8.81 -8.95
C GLU A 84 -22.82 9.47 -10.13
N SER A 85 -21.51 9.66 -10.03
CA SER A 85 -20.75 10.37 -11.05
C SER A 85 -19.98 9.42 -11.95
N GLU A 86 -20.31 9.38 -13.25
CA GLU A 86 -19.55 8.64 -14.25
C GLU A 86 -18.09 9.13 -14.34
N THR A 87 -17.87 10.41 -14.06
CA THR A 87 -16.55 11.02 -14.04
C THR A 87 -15.65 10.40 -12.97
N ALA A 88 -16.24 9.89 -11.90
CA ALA A 88 -15.51 9.28 -10.81
C ALA A 88 -14.80 7.98 -11.23
N LEU A 89 -15.47 7.16 -12.05
CA LEU A 89 -14.91 5.91 -12.58
C LEU A 89 -13.74 6.21 -13.52
N LEU A 90 -13.85 7.27 -14.30
CA LEU A 90 -12.81 7.70 -15.22
C LEU A 90 -11.57 8.25 -14.47
N GLN A 91 -11.78 8.93 -13.35
CA GLN A 91 -10.69 9.47 -12.53
C GLN A 91 -9.85 8.38 -11.85
N VAL A 92 -10.49 7.28 -11.44
CA VAL A 92 -9.78 6.15 -10.83
C VAL A 92 -8.90 5.45 -11.86
N SER A 93 -9.31 5.43 -13.14
CA SER A 93 -8.59 4.73 -14.20
C SER A 93 -7.55 5.58 -14.93
N SER A 94 -7.58 6.92 -14.81
CA SER A 94 -6.86 7.80 -15.71
C SER A 94 -5.52 8.32 -15.23
N ARG A 95 -5.10 8.07 -14.00
CA ARG A 95 -3.84 8.58 -13.47
C ARG A 95 -2.88 7.46 -13.11
N GLN A 96 -2.19 6.95 -14.13
CA GLN A 96 -1.08 6.04 -13.94
C GLN A 96 0.20 6.86 -13.82
N PRO A 97 1.12 6.48 -12.90
CA PRO A 97 2.44 7.11 -12.89
C PRO A 97 3.15 6.82 -14.21
N GLU A 98 3.80 7.83 -14.74
CA GLU A 98 4.63 7.69 -15.93
C GLU A 98 5.81 6.78 -15.64
N ASP A 99 5.62 5.47 -15.73
CA ASP A 99 6.74 4.57 -15.53
C ASP A 99 6.57 3.26 -16.27
N SER A 100 7.66 2.52 -16.36
CA SER A 100 7.82 1.31 -17.16
C SER A 100 6.57 0.43 -17.23
N GLY A 101 6.35 -0.25 -18.36
CA GLY A 101 5.19 -1.11 -18.60
C GLY A 101 4.90 -2.14 -17.51
N LEU A 102 5.89 -2.54 -16.71
CA LEU A 102 5.69 -3.48 -15.61
C LEU A 102 4.83 -2.88 -14.49
N LYS A 103 5.07 -1.61 -14.14
CA LYS A 103 4.25 -0.92 -13.14
C LYS A 103 2.80 -0.80 -13.60
N GLU A 104 2.59 -0.52 -14.89
CA GLU A 104 1.24 -0.45 -15.46
C GLU A 104 0.52 -1.79 -15.34
N LEU A 105 1.21 -2.90 -15.58
CA LEU A 105 0.64 -4.23 -15.45
C LEU A 105 0.25 -4.56 -14.01
N ILE A 106 1.10 -4.21 -13.05
CA ILE A 106 0.79 -4.37 -11.62
C ILE A 106 -0.39 -3.48 -11.24
N TRP A 107 -0.43 -2.27 -11.80
CA TRP A 107 -1.48 -1.29 -11.55
C TRP A 107 -2.88 -1.79 -11.89
N GLU A 108 -2.98 -2.67 -12.90
CA GLU A 108 -4.26 -3.23 -13.34
C GLU A 108 -4.77 -4.38 -12.48
N LEU A 109 -3.92 -4.91 -11.59
CA LEU A 109 -4.33 -5.98 -10.68
C LEU A 109 -5.28 -5.46 -9.59
N PRO A 110 -6.12 -6.35 -9.00
CA PRO A 110 -6.90 -5.96 -7.83
C PRO A 110 -6.03 -5.43 -6.70
N GLU A 111 -6.60 -4.55 -5.91
CA GLU A 111 -5.91 -3.85 -4.80
C GLU A 111 -5.12 -4.79 -3.91
N GLN A 112 -5.76 -5.86 -3.43
CA GLN A 112 -5.09 -6.77 -2.52
C GLN A 112 -3.96 -7.56 -3.19
N ASP A 113 -4.10 -7.87 -4.49
CA ASP A 113 -3.05 -8.54 -5.24
C ASP A 113 -1.81 -7.64 -5.35
N ARG A 114 -2.01 -6.34 -5.61
CA ARG A 114 -0.92 -5.38 -5.63
C ARG A 114 -0.20 -5.30 -4.29
N LEU A 115 -0.98 -5.23 -3.22
CA LEU A 115 -0.42 -5.10 -1.87
C LEU A 115 0.40 -6.32 -1.48
N VAL A 116 -0.13 -7.54 -1.69
CA VAL A 116 0.59 -8.75 -1.30
C VAL A 116 1.85 -8.94 -2.13
N LEU A 117 1.83 -8.60 -3.43
CA LEU A 117 3.03 -8.63 -4.27
C LEU A 117 4.08 -7.65 -3.74
N TYR A 118 3.68 -6.45 -3.39
CA TYR A 118 4.60 -5.45 -2.85
C TYR A 118 5.23 -5.91 -1.54
N LEU A 119 4.42 -6.41 -0.62
CA LEU A 119 4.91 -6.88 0.67
C LEU A 119 5.84 -8.08 0.53
N TYR A 120 5.53 -8.98 -0.38
CA TYR A 120 6.35 -10.18 -0.58
C TYR A 120 7.66 -9.87 -1.30
N TYR A 121 7.61 -9.17 -2.44
CA TYR A 121 8.78 -8.98 -3.29
C TYR A 121 9.64 -7.79 -2.90
N TYR A 122 9.05 -6.70 -2.43
CA TYR A 122 9.79 -5.49 -2.09
C TYR A 122 10.10 -5.37 -0.62
N GLN A 123 9.23 -5.82 0.25
CA GLN A 123 9.44 -5.71 1.69
C GLN A 123 9.95 -7.01 2.33
N GLY A 124 10.01 -8.10 1.57
CA GLY A 124 10.61 -9.34 2.04
C GLY A 124 9.79 -10.13 3.05
N TYR A 125 8.49 -9.88 3.14
CA TYR A 125 7.63 -10.64 4.05
C TYR A 125 7.28 -12.01 3.47
N THR A 126 7.21 -13.02 4.34
CA THR A 126 6.67 -14.33 3.97
C THR A 126 5.15 -14.25 3.89
N ALA A 127 4.53 -15.24 3.23
CA ALA A 127 3.07 -15.32 3.17
C ALA A 127 2.45 -15.38 4.58
N GLN A 128 3.08 -16.09 5.51
CA GLN A 128 2.62 -16.16 6.89
C GLN A 128 2.69 -14.81 7.59
N GLU A 129 3.78 -14.09 7.41
CA GLU A 129 3.94 -12.75 7.99
C GLU A 129 2.91 -11.76 7.42
N ILE A 130 2.66 -11.83 6.11
CA ILE A 130 1.63 -10.99 5.47
C ILE A 130 0.26 -11.32 6.04
N ALA A 131 -0.04 -12.61 6.24
CA ALA A 131 -1.30 -13.04 6.82
C ALA A 131 -1.49 -12.46 8.23
N GLU A 132 -0.45 -12.48 9.05
CA GLU A 132 -0.49 -11.88 10.38
C GLU A 132 -0.73 -10.37 10.31
N LEU A 133 -0.03 -9.68 9.42
CA LEU A 133 -0.20 -8.24 9.23
C LEU A 133 -1.63 -7.88 8.82
N LEU A 134 -2.21 -8.64 7.90
CA LEU A 134 -3.51 -8.31 7.31
C LEU A 134 -4.69 -8.98 8.03
N GLY A 135 -4.43 -9.77 9.07
CA GLY A 135 -5.47 -10.47 9.80
C GLY A 135 -6.17 -11.55 8.97
N LYS A 136 -5.41 -12.25 8.13
CA LYS A 136 -5.91 -13.29 7.23
C LYS A 136 -5.22 -14.63 7.49
N ASN A 137 -5.80 -15.71 6.96
CA ASN A 137 -5.16 -17.02 7.00
C ASN A 137 -3.97 -17.09 6.05
N PRO A 138 -2.87 -17.77 6.43
CA PRO A 138 -1.74 -17.96 5.53
C PRO A 138 -2.12 -18.61 4.19
N SER A 139 -3.05 -19.56 4.21
CA SER A 139 -3.53 -20.19 2.97
C SER A 139 -4.20 -19.19 2.03
N THR A 140 -4.95 -18.23 2.57
CA THR A 140 -5.58 -17.17 1.79
C THR A 140 -4.53 -16.30 1.12
N VAL A 141 -3.50 -15.90 1.86
CA VAL A 141 -2.43 -15.07 1.31
C VAL A 141 -1.64 -15.82 0.24
N ARG A 142 -1.35 -17.11 0.45
CA ARG A 142 -0.68 -17.92 -0.57
C ARG A 142 -1.51 -18.00 -1.84
N THR A 143 -2.83 -18.16 -1.71
CA THR A 143 -3.74 -18.17 -2.87
C THR A 143 -3.70 -16.83 -3.60
N TRP A 144 -3.72 -15.71 -2.87
CA TRP A 144 -3.61 -14.38 -3.48
C TRP A 144 -2.29 -14.21 -4.23
N LEU A 145 -1.19 -14.65 -3.65
CA LEU A 145 0.13 -14.54 -4.27
C LEU A 145 0.22 -15.37 -5.56
N VAL A 146 -0.29 -16.62 -5.53
CA VAL A 146 -0.32 -17.47 -6.72
C VAL A 146 -1.17 -16.84 -7.81
N ARG A 147 -2.36 -16.38 -7.46
CA ARG A 147 -3.28 -15.74 -8.40
C ARG A 147 -2.68 -14.45 -8.98
N ALA A 148 -2.10 -13.63 -8.13
CA ALA A 148 -1.50 -12.38 -8.56
C ALA A 148 -0.33 -12.60 -9.51
N ARG A 149 0.55 -13.55 -9.20
CA ARG A 149 1.68 -13.92 -10.07
C ARG A 149 1.19 -14.45 -11.42
N LYS A 150 0.16 -15.29 -11.41
CA LYS A 150 -0.40 -15.84 -12.65
C LYS A 150 -0.98 -14.74 -13.54
N LYS A 151 -1.75 -13.82 -12.96
CA LYS A 151 -2.31 -12.69 -13.70
C LYS A 151 -1.21 -11.81 -14.28
N LEU A 152 -0.20 -11.50 -13.47
CA LEU A 152 0.92 -10.69 -13.90
C LEU A 152 1.68 -11.37 -15.04
N LYS A 153 1.94 -12.66 -14.91
CA LYS A 153 2.62 -13.44 -15.95
C LYS A 153 1.87 -13.40 -17.28
N LEU A 154 0.55 -13.65 -17.25
CA LEU A 154 -0.28 -13.61 -18.45
C LEU A 154 -0.26 -12.25 -19.13
N ARG A 155 -0.30 -11.17 -18.35
CA ARG A 155 -0.22 -9.82 -18.89
C ARG A 155 1.16 -9.50 -19.46
N MET A 156 2.22 -9.94 -18.79
CA MET A 156 3.58 -9.76 -19.28
C MET A 156 3.78 -10.48 -20.60
N GLU A 157 3.28 -11.70 -20.73
CA GLU A 157 3.34 -12.45 -21.99
C GLU A 157 2.57 -11.76 -23.12
N ALA A 158 1.38 -11.21 -22.80
CA ALA A 158 0.56 -10.50 -23.78
C ALA A 158 1.25 -9.21 -24.27
N GLU A 159 2.04 -8.56 -23.41
CA GLU A 159 2.76 -7.33 -23.73
C GLU A 159 4.16 -7.59 -24.34
N GLY A 160 4.54 -8.85 -24.49
CA GLY A 160 5.81 -9.22 -25.12
C GLY A 160 7.01 -9.23 -24.18
N TYR A 161 6.81 -9.27 -22.87
CA TYR A 161 7.91 -9.40 -21.92
C TYR A 161 8.42 -10.83 -21.89
N ASP A 162 9.75 -10.97 -21.86
CA ASP A 162 10.40 -12.26 -21.66
C ASP A 162 10.32 -12.63 -20.18
N ILE A 163 9.68 -13.75 -19.89
CA ILE A 163 9.57 -14.28 -18.54
C ILE A 163 10.52 -15.46 -18.41
N PRO A 164 11.51 -15.39 -17.51
CA PRO A 164 12.38 -16.54 -17.27
C PRO A 164 11.66 -17.72 -16.66
#